data_7389c37c4a4623830c97753e5aa669f4
#
_entry.id   7389c37c4a4623830c97753e5aa669f4
#
_cell.length_a   1.000
_cell.length_b   1.000
_cell.length_c   1.000
_cell.angle_alpha   90.00
_cell.angle_beta   90.00
_cell.angle_gamma   90.00
#
_symmetry.space_group_name_H-M   'P 1'
#
loop_
_entity.id
_entity.type
_entity.pdbx_description
1 polymer ?
#
loop_
_entity_poly.entity_id
_entity_poly.type
_entity_poly.pdbx_seq_one_letter_code
_entity_poly.pdbx_strand_id
1 'polypeptide(L)'
;SAEEPWKLKDNPERRDTVLHVALQVVSDVNTMMTPFMPHSAQKIYEALGGEGVWAAQPELIETDGAPILMGDYATEQASWGRHEIAVGTPLSKPSPIFRKLDAKLAQTGPQWAPVNPQ
;
A
#
# COMPACT_ATOMS: atom_id res chain seq x y z
N SER A 1 10.20 -6.28 19.97
CA SER A 1 11.53 -6.11 19.41
C SER A 1 12.46 -5.43 20.42
N ALA A 2 13.74 -5.73 20.35
CA ALA A 2 14.76 -5.16 21.24
C ALA A 2 14.97 -3.66 21.01
N GLU A 3 14.59 -3.17 19.84
CA GLU A 3 14.77 -1.77 19.44
C GLU A 3 13.42 -1.05 19.43
N GLU A 4 13.20 -0.20 20.44
CA GLU A 4 12.00 0.61 20.59
C GLU A 4 12.35 2.08 20.33
N PRO A 5 12.17 2.58 19.10
CA PRO A 5 12.65 3.93 18.73
C PRO A 5 12.05 5.05 19.58
N TRP A 6 10.85 4.87 20.11
CA TRP A 6 10.22 5.83 21.01
C TRP A 6 10.89 5.92 22.37
N LYS A 7 11.73 4.95 22.73
CA LYS A 7 12.54 4.94 23.96
C LYS A 7 13.96 5.49 23.76
N LEU A 8 14.39 5.68 22.52
CA LEU A 8 15.73 6.16 22.18
C LEU A 8 15.83 7.68 22.11
N LYS A 9 15.23 8.38 23.08
CA LYS A 9 15.25 9.86 23.13
C LYS A 9 16.65 10.44 23.30
N ASP A 10 17.51 9.72 24.00
CA ASP A 10 18.87 10.17 24.33
C ASP A 10 19.91 9.80 23.24
N ASN A 11 19.50 9.07 22.21
CA ASN A 11 20.36 8.71 21.08
C ASN A 11 19.63 8.90 19.74
N PRO A 12 19.59 10.14 19.22
CA PRO A 12 18.86 10.44 17.99
C PRO A 12 19.43 9.75 16.75
N GLU A 13 20.72 9.52 16.66
CA GLU A 13 21.34 8.82 15.54
C GLU A 13 20.88 7.37 15.48
N ARG A 14 20.86 6.68 16.61
CA ARG A 14 20.37 5.30 16.69
C ARG A 14 18.90 5.21 16.39
N ARG A 15 18.10 6.12 16.93
CA ARG A 15 16.67 6.21 16.65
C ARG A 15 16.42 6.39 15.15
N ASP A 16 17.13 7.31 14.51
CA ASP A 16 16.95 7.60 13.09
C ASP A 16 17.37 6.39 12.23
N THR A 17 18.42 5.69 12.59
CA THR A 17 18.83 4.45 11.93
C THR A 17 17.76 3.36 12.05
N VAL A 18 17.22 3.15 13.25
CA VAL A 18 16.15 2.15 13.48
C VAL A 18 14.91 2.47 12.67
N LEU A 19 14.48 3.74 12.65
CA LEU A 19 13.33 4.18 11.88
C LEU A 19 13.56 4.04 10.38
N HIS A 20 14.75 4.37 9.88
CA HIS A 20 15.10 4.21 8.46
C HIS A 20 15.05 2.75 8.04
N VAL A 21 15.63 1.86 8.83
CA VAL A 21 15.59 0.41 8.57
C VAL A 21 14.15 -0.11 8.59
N ALA A 22 13.34 0.32 9.55
CA ALA A 22 11.93 -0.06 9.63
C ALA A 22 11.14 0.39 8.39
N LEU A 23 11.35 1.61 7.93
CA LEU A 23 10.70 2.13 6.72
C LEU A 23 11.15 1.37 5.47
N GLN A 24 12.42 1.01 5.38
CA GLN A 24 12.93 0.19 4.28
C GLN A 24 12.30 -1.20 4.27
N VAL A 25 12.11 -1.81 5.43
CA VAL A 25 11.40 -3.10 5.56
C VAL A 25 9.96 -2.97 5.09
N VAL A 26 9.26 -1.89 5.46
CA VAL A 26 7.90 -1.62 4.98
C VAL A 26 7.87 -1.51 3.46
N SER A 27 8.82 -0.80 2.87
CA SER A 27 8.95 -0.67 1.41
C SER A 27 9.19 -2.02 0.73
N ASP A 28 10.07 -2.85 1.29
CA ASP A 28 10.39 -4.17 0.76
C ASP A 28 9.16 -5.10 0.80
N VAL A 29 8.45 -5.12 1.92
CA VAL A 29 7.19 -5.87 2.07
C VAL A 29 6.15 -5.36 1.09
N ASN A 30 6.04 -4.04 0.91
CA ASN A 30 5.12 -3.43 -0.04
C ASN A 30 5.40 -3.90 -1.48
N THR A 31 6.66 -4.00 -1.86
CA THR A 31 7.06 -4.53 -3.16
C THR A 31 6.57 -5.96 -3.36
N MET A 32 6.71 -6.81 -2.34
CA MET A 32 6.24 -8.20 -2.38
C MET A 32 4.71 -8.31 -2.42
N MET A 33 4.00 -7.38 -1.81
CA MET A 33 2.53 -7.38 -1.75
C MET A 33 1.87 -6.73 -2.98
N THR A 34 2.62 -6.00 -3.77
CA THR A 34 2.10 -5.25 -4.93
C THR A 34 1.27 -6.11 -5.90
N PRO A 35 1.68 -7.33 -6.29
CA PRO A 35 0.89 -8.15 -7.20
C PRO A 35 -0.47 -8.59 -6.62
N PHE A 36 -0.59 -8.63 -5.30
CA PHE A 36 -1.80 -9.08 -4.60
C PHE A 36 -2.73 -7.93 -4.26
N MET A 37 -2.18 -6.78 -3.88
CA MET A 37 -2.93 -5.61 -3.44
C MET A 37 -2.36 -4.32 -4.06
N PRO A 38 -2.50 -4.15 -5.39
CA PRO A 38 -1.87 -3.03 -6.11
C PRO A 38 -2.35 -1.66 -5.65
N HIS A 39 -3.64 -1.50 -5.34
CA HIS A 39 -4.17 -0.21 -4.89
C HIS A 39 -3.67 0.18 -3.49
N SER A 40 -3.62 -0.78 -2.57
CA SER A 40 -3.05 -0.56 -1.23
C SER A 40 -1.55 -0.29 -1.29
N ALA A 41 -0.84 -1.02 -2.16
CA ALA A 41 0.58 -0.82 -2.39
C ALA A 41 0.89 0.58 -2.93
N GLN A 42 0.05 1.12 -3.82
CA GLN A 42 0.18 2.49 -4.32
C GLN A 42 0.09 3.51 -3.18
N LYS A 43 -0.86 3.35 -2.28
CA LYS A 43 -1.02 4.25 -1.12
C LYS A 43 0.18 4.20 -0.17
N ILE A 44 0.73 3.02 0.06
CA ILE A 44 1.94 2.85 0.89
C ILE A 44 3.14 3.50 0.20
N TYR A 45 3.32 3.29 -1.10
CA TYR A 45 4.37 3.91 -1.89
C TYR A 45 4.34 5.43 -1.81
N GLU A 46 3.17 6.04 -1.97
CA GLU A 46 2.97 7.48 -1.83
C GLU A 46 3.27 7.98 -0.41
N ALA A 47 2.84 7.24 0.61
CA ALA A 47 3.12 7.57 2.01
C ALA A 47 4.62 7.55 2.32
N LEU A 48 5.39 6.68 1.65
CA LEU A 48 6.83 6.59 1.76
C LEU A 48 7.58 7.64 0.92
N GLY A 49 6.87 8.60 0.34
CA GLY A 49 7.45 9.68 -0.46
C GLY A 49 7.66 9.33 -1.93
N GLY A 50 7.09 8.24 -2.40
CA GLY A 50 7.14 7.86 -3.81
C GLY A 50 6.29 8.76 -4.69
N GLU A 51 6.73 9.01 -5.89
CA GLU A 51 6.04 9.82 -6.87
C GLU A 51 5.60 8.97 -8.07
N GLY A 52 4.46 9.32 -8.64
CA GLY A 52 3.91 8.63 -9.78
C GLY A 52 3.25 7.29 -9.44
N VAL A 53 3.07 6.46 -10.46
CA VAL A 53 2.43 5.15 -10.34
C VAL A 53 3.47 4.09 -10.02
N TRP A 54 3.27 3.37 -8.91
CA TRP A 54 4.18 2.31 -8.47
C TRP A 54 4.09 1.05 -9.33
N ALA A 55 2.85 0.66 -9.64
CA ALA A 55 2.58 -0.52 -10.47
C ALA A 55 1.25 -0.35 -11.18
N ALA A 56 0.99 -1.18 -12.18
CA ALA A 56 -0.28 -1.20 -12.90
C ALA A 56 -1.46 -1.27 -11.92
N GLN A 57 -2.43 -0.39 -12.11
CA GLN A 57 -3.64 -0.32 -11.29
C GLN A 57 -4.78 -0.98 -12.07
N PRO A 58 -5.23 -2.18 -11.67
CA PRO A 58 -6.33 -2.83 -12.34
C PRO A 58 -7.63 -2.06 -12.11
N GLU A 59 -8.38 -1.86 -13.17
CA GLU A 59 -9.68 -1.20 -13.17
C GLU A 59 -10.74 -2.13 -13.73
N LEU A 60 -11.94 -2.03 -13.16
CA LEU A 60 -13.08 -2.76 -13.65
C LEU A 60 -13.78 -1.91 -14.73
N ILE A 61 -13.81 -2.41 -15.94
CA ILE A 61 -14.45 -1.74 -17.07
C ILE A 61 -15.76 -2.44 -17.40
N GLU A 62 -16.83 -1.70 -17.37
CA GLU A 62 -18.15 -2.20 -17.80
C GLU A 62 -18.18 -2.37 -19.32
N THR A 63 -18.61 -3.53 -19.77
CA THR A 63 -18.83 -3.84 -21.18
C THR A 63 -20.23 -4.41 -21.38
N ASP A 64 -20.67 -4.52 -22.64
CA ASP A 64 -22.03 -4.99 -22.98
C ASP A 64 -22.33 -6.43 -22.52
N GLY A 65 -21.35 -7.20 -22.13
CA GLY A 65 -21.56 -8.59 -21.70
C GLY A 65 -21.30 -8.83 -20.22
N ALA A 66 -20.20 -8.30 -19.73
CA ALA A 66 -19.77 -8.49 -18.34
C ALA A 66 -18.64 -7.50 -18.03
N PRO A 67 -18.46 -7.10 -16.76
CA PRO A 67 -17.33 -6.27 -16.40
C PRO A 67 -16.01 -7.01 -16.63
N ILE A 68 -15.03 -6.30 -17.19
CA ILE A 68 -13.70 -6.84 -17.46
C ILE A 68 -12.69 -6.12 -16.56
N LEU A 69 -11.80 -6.89 -15.97
CA LEU A 69 -10.66 -6.34 -15.26
C LEU A 69 -9.59 -5.93 -16.27
N MET A 70 -9.33 -4.63 -16.37
CA MET A 70 -8.29 -4.08 -17.23
C MET A 70 -7.19 -3.44 -16.39
N GLY A 71 -5.97 -3.52 -16.87
CA GLY A 71 -4.83 -2.87 -16.30
C GLY A 71 -3.75 -2.69 -17.36
N ASP A 72 -2.92 -1.68 -17.20
CA ASP A 72 -1.77 -1.52 -18.08
C ASP A 72 -0.66 -2.48 -17.65
N TYR A 73 -0.77 -3.70 -18.11
CA TYR A 73 0.22 -4.76 -17.88
C TYR A 73 1.33 -4.78 -18.92
N ALA A 74 1.23 -3.91 -19.92
CA ALA A 74 2.20 -3.82 -21.01
C ALA A 74 3.39 -2.91 -20.68
N THR A 75 3.53 -2.48 -19.45
CA THR A 75 4.68 -1.67 -19.06
C THR A 75 5.95 -2.50 -19.11
N GLU A 76 6.74 -2.27 -20.13
CA GLU A 76 8.09 -2.85 -20.30
C GLU A 76 9.01 -2.54 -19.09
N GLN A 77 8.55 -1.73 -18.18
CA GLN A 77 9.28 -1.26 -17.00
C GLN A 77 8.92 -2.04 -15.73
N ALA A 78 7.97 -2.96 -15.79
CA ALA A 78 7.64 -3.79 -14.64
C ALA A 78 8.80 -4.71 -14.30
N SER A 79 9.41 -4.51 -13.17
CA SER A 79 10.52 -5.33 -12.69
C SER A 79 10.41 -5.58 -11.20
N TRP A 80 10.89 -6.74 -10.76
CA TRP A 80 11.12 -6.99 -9.36
C TRP A 80 12.37 -6.22 -8.92
N GLY A 81 12.16 -5.11 -8.27
CA GLY A 81 13.23 -4.27 -7.78
C GLY A 81 12.92 -3.68 -6.43
N ARG A 82 13.96 -3.49 -5.64
CA ARG A 82 13.84 -2.84 -4.35
C ARG A 82 13.63 -1.34 -4.55
N HIS A 83 12.61 -0.77 -3.90
CA HIS A 83 12.47 0.67 -3.79
C HIS A 83 13.25 1.15 -2.57
N GLU A 84 14.39 1.77 -2.78
CA GLU A 84 15.20 2.34 -1.71
C GLU A 84 14.66 3.70 -1.27
N ILE A 85 14.52 3.87 0.05
CA ILE A 85 14.12 5.14 0.64
C ILE A 85 15.38 5.93 0.93
N ALA A 86 15.56 7.05 0.23
CA ALA A 86 16.69 7.94 0.46
C ALA A 86 16.60 8.63 1.82
N VAL A 87 17.74 8.87 2.44
CA VAL A 87 17.81 9.66 3.67
C VAL A 87 17.28 11.08 3.42
N GLY A 88 16.44 11.58 4.31
CA GLY A 88 15.84 12.90 4.18
C GLY A 88 14.60 12.97 3.28
N THR A 89 14.10 11.84 2.78
CA THR A 89 12.87 11.79 2.00
C THR A 89 11.68 12.26 2.85
N PRO A 90 10.91 13.28 2.40
CA PRO A 90 9.73 13.71 3.13
C PRO A 90 8.64 12.64 3.04
N LEU A 91 8.08 12.30 4.20
CA LEU A 91 6.97 11.36 4.28
C LEU A 91 5.65 12.12 4.31
N SER A 92 4.66 11.63 3.58
CA SER A 92 3.31 12.17 3.70
C SER A 92 2.63 11.64 4.97
N LYS A 93 1.63 12.38 5.46
CA LYS A 93 0.87 11.94 6.62
C LYS A 93 0.10 10.67 6.25
N PRO A 94 0.36 9.53 6.92
CA PRO A 94 -0.35 8.30 6.61
C PRO A 94 -1.81 8.39 7.06
N SER A 95 -2.67 7.72 6.30
CA SER A 95 -4.06 7.47 6.67
C SER A 95 -4.31 5.97 6.72
N PRO A 96 -5.31 5.53 7.50
CA PRO A 96 -5.66 4.10 7.51
C PRO A 96 -6.03 3.62 6.10
N ILE A 97 -5.34 2.58 5.63
CA ILE A 97 -5.58 1.96 4.32
C ILE A 97 -6.73 0.95 4.41
N PHE A 98 -6.76 0.23 5.52
CA PHE A 98 -7.78 -0.78 5.78
C PHE A 98 -8.71 -0.34 6.90
N ARG A 99 -10.00 -0.51 6.69
CA ARG A 99 -11.00 -0.25 7.70
C ARG A 99 -11.28 -1.55 8.48
N LYS A 100 -11.32 -1.44 9.81
CA LYS A 100 -11.78 -2.55 10.62
C LYS A 100 -13.26 -2.81 10.30
N LEU A 101 -13.57 -4.03 9.95
CA LEU A 101 -14.94 -4.43 9.64
C LEU A 101 -15.69 -4.75 10.93
N ASP A 102 -16.94 -4.26 11.02
CA ASP A 102 -17.85 -4.64 12.10
C ASP A 102 -18.42 -6.04 11.82
N ALA A 103 -18.54 -6.84 12.87
CA ALA A 103 -19.15 -8.16 12.78
C ALA A 103 -20.59 -8.13 12.22
N LYS A 104 -21.28 -7.01 12.37
CA LYS A 104 -22.62 -6.82 11.79
C LYS A 104 -22.63 -6.88 10.27
N LEU A 105 -21.52 -6.57 9.62
CA LEU A 105 -21.42 -6.67 8.15
C LEU A 105 -21.58 -8.10 7.64
N ALA A 106 -21.27 -9.10 8.47
CA ALA A 106 -21.50 -10.50 8.12
C ALA A 106 -23.00 -10.84 8.02
N GLN A 107 -23.85 -10.09 8.72
CA GLN A 107 -25.30 -10.29 8.72
C GLN A 107 -26.02 -9.51 7.61
N THR A 108 -25.50 -8.32 7.25
CA THR A 108 -26.11 -7.43 6.27
C THR A 108 -25.52 -7.56 4.87
N GLY A 109 -24.43 -8.30 4.74
CA GLY A 109 -23.65 -8.36 3.51
C GLY A 109 -22.79 -7.10 3.29
N PRO A 110 -21.82 -7.19 2.39
CA PRO A 110 -20.96 -6.05 2.08
C PRO A 110 -21.74 -4.97 1.32
N GLN A 111 -21.50 -3.72 1.68
CA GLN A 111 -22.17 -2.57 1.07
C GLN A 111 -21.89 -2.42 -0.43
N TRP A 112 -20.84 -3.08 -0.92
CA TRP A 112 -20.51 -3.10 -2.35
C TRP A 112 -21.30 -4.15 -3.12
N ALA A 113 -21.92 -5.09 -2.42
CA ALA A 113 -22.77 -6.06 -3.09
C ALA A 113 -23.91 -5.31 -3.78
N PRO A 114 -24.11 -5.51 -5.08
CA PRO A 114 -25.22 -4.86 -5.76
C PRO A 114 -26.51 -5.23 -5.03
N VAL A 115 -27.26 -4.21 -4.67
CA VAL A 115 -28.61 -4.41 -4.19
C VAL A 115 -29.33 -5.16 -5.30
N ASN A 116 -29.73 -6.39 -5.03
CA ASN A 116 -30.40 -7.19 -6.03
C ASN A 116 -31.67 -6.44 -6.47
N PRO A 117 -31.72 -5.91 -7.70
CA PRO A 117 -32.90 -5.23 -8.16
C PRO A 117 -33.99 -6.26 -8.37
N GLN A 118 -34.89 -6.29 -7.49
CA GLN A 118 -36.10 -7.05 -7.72
C GLN A 118 -37.10 -6.25 -8.50
#